data_b113ce8c19ad3701ce0e70b47526ff66
#
_entry.id   b113ce8c19ad3701ce0e70b47526ff66
#
_cell.length_a   1.000
_cell.length_b   1.000
_cell.length_c   1.000
_cell.angle_alpha   90.00
_cell.angle_beta   90.00
_cell.angle_gamma   90.00
#
_symmetry.space_group_name_H-M   'P 1'
#
loop_
_entity.id
_entity.type
_entity.pdbx_description
1 polymer ?
#
loop_
_entity_poly.entity_id
_entity_poly.type
_entity_poly.pdbx_seq_one_letter_code
_entity_poly.pdbx_strand_id
1 'polypeptide(L)'
;FESVGKISRKGRKYPLDIENCYQMNRKDFDNVYKAILGLKLDKDARIKGVSKISAGNIACGLSIIEALIDFFDVSDYYVSTAGISRGILFNHCVQTANDKPVQDLLGYSLEVNQKFYQENQNNGAHIFELAMLLFKQLRVMHRLPRMYIKPLKIASYMYNSGGRLRFNKTRKDAFNVILHSELCGASHKDIVLAAFIAGTQYADEFSLSQWVRYKDIVNDDDLQAIKKLAVLLRIATSFDCAGQGNISDIICDVLGDSVIIKTVASVDIAFELKLASEAESDFKKVFEKSLELL
;
A
#
# COMPACT_ATOMS: atom_id res chain seq x y z
N PHE A 1 1.39 -12.21 -20.63
CA PHE A 1 0.85 -10.95 -20.10
C PHE A 1 1.92 -10.17 -19.32
N GLU A 2 2.71 -10.81 -18.47
CA GLU A 2 3.81 -10.22 -17.71
C GLU A 2 4.80 -9.43 -18.59
N SER A 3 5.26 -10.02 -19.70
CA SER A 3 6.16 -9.36 -20.65
C SER A 3 5.53 -8.10 -21.28
N VAL A 4 4.23 -8.13 -21.55
CA VAL A 4 3.47 -6.97 -22.06
C VAL A 4 3.45 -5.84 -21.02
N GLY A 5 3.17 -6.16 -19.78
CA GLY A 5 3.22 -5.22 -18.66
C GLY A 5 4.61 -4.60 -18.48
N LYS A 6 5.67 -5.41 -18.57
CA LYS A 6 7.08 -4.93 -18.52
C LYS A 6 7.39 -3.92 -19.61
N ILE A 7 6.97 -4.20 -20.85
CA ILE A 7 7.21 -3.31 -22.00
C ILE A 7 6.43 -2.01 -21.79
N SER A 8 5.16 -2.10 -21.43
CA SER A 8 4.30 -0.92 -21.17
C SER A 8 4.89 -0.03 -20.07
N ARG A 9 5.23 -0.58 -18.91
CA ARG A 9 5.84 0.17 -17.80
C ARG A 9 7.13 0.89 -18.22
N LYS A 10 8.01 0.19 -18.95
CA LYS A 10 9.26 0.81 -19.46
C LYS A 10 8.99 1.90 -20.47
N GLY A 11 8.03 1.72 -21.37
CA GLY A 11 7.63 2.73 -22.35
C GLY A 11 7.08 4.00 -21.71
N ARG A 12 6.29 3.86 -20.66
CA ARG A 12 5.69 4.96 -19.90
C ARG A 12 6.61 5.57 -18.85
N LYS A 13 7.78 4.99 -18.60
CA LYS A 13 8.66 5.34 -17.46
C LYS A 13 7.91 5.27 -16.14
N TYR A 14 7.11 4.22 -15.99
CA TYR A 14 6.25 4.03 -14.82
C TYR A 14 7.09 3.99 -13.52
N PRO A 15 6.67 4.71 -12.45
CA PRO A 15 7.54 4.96 -11.31
C PRO A 15 7.74 3.76 -10.37
N LEU A 16 6.88 2.72 -10.44
CA LEU A 16 7.01 1.50 -9.64
C LEU A 16 7.61 0.37 -10.47
N ASP A 17 8.52 -0.38 -9.85
CA ASP A 17 9.11 -1.60 -10.45
C ASP A 17 8.45 -2.89 -9.91
N ILE A 18 7.16 -2.81 -9.59
CA ILE A 18 6.32 -3.95 -9.22
C ILE A 18 5.51 -4.36 -10.45
N GLU A 19 5.50 -5.65 -10.77
CA GLU A 19 4.78 -6.18 -11.94
C GLU A 19 3.36 -6.58 -11.58
N ASN A 20 3.19 -7.20 -10.42
CA ASN A 20 1.90 -7.68 -9.95
C ASN A 20 0.92 -6.53 -9.73
N CYS A 21 -0.32 -6.69 -10.19
CA CYS A 21 -1.38 -5.67 -10.15
C CYS A 21 -1.10 -4.38 -10.95
N TYR A 22 -0.14 -4.39 -11.90
CA TYR A 22 0.01 -3.29 -12.84
C TYR A 22 -1.23 -3.17 -13.71
N GLN A 23 -1.90 -2.03 -13.64
CA GLN A 23 -3.09 -1.75 -14.44
C GLN A 23 -2.70 -1.21 -15.81
N MET A 24 -3.30 -1.78 -16.85
CA MET A 24 -3.19 -1.36 -18.23
C MET A 24 -4.58 -1.09 -18.78
N ASN A 25 -4.73 -0.07 -19.61
CA ASN A 25 -5.92 0.16 -20.42
C ASN A 25 -5.68 -0.28 -21.88
N ARG A 26 -6.73 -0.22 -22.68
CA ARG A 26 -6.68 -0.60 -24.11
C ARG A 26 -5.58 0.16 -24.87
N LYS A 27 -5.44 1.46 -24.64
CA LYS A 27 -4.42 2.30 -25.30
C LYS A 27 -2.99 1.86 -24.95
N ASP A 28 -2.76 1.49 -23.71
CA ASP A 28 -1.45 0.97 -23.28
C ASP A 28 -1.12 -0.35 -23.99
N PHE A 29 -2.11 -1.24 -24.13
CA PHE A 29 -1.95 -2.49 -24.86
C PHE A 29 -1.67 -2.25 -26.34
N ASP A 30 -2.46 -1.39 -27.01
CA ASP A 30 -2.29 -1.08 -28.43
C ASP A 30 -0.92 -0.48 -28.74
N ASN A 31 -0.38 0.33 -27.83
CA ASN A 31 0.98 0.88 -27.95
C ASN A 31 2.04 -0.21 -27.94
N VAL A 32 1.90 -1.18 -27.02
CA VAL A 32 2.82 -2.33 -26.94
C VAL A 32 2.66 -3.23 -28.17
N TYR A 33 1.43 -3.48 -28.59
CA TYR A 33 1.12 -4.32 -29.75
C TYR A 33 1.74 -3.75 -31.04
N LYS A 34 1.51 -2.46 -31.31
CA LYS A 34 2.09 -1.75 -32.46
C LYS A 34 3.62 -1.73 -32.42
N ALA A 35 4.19 -1.51 -31.24
CA ALA A 35 5.65 -1.47 -31.07
C ALA A 35 6.28 -2.85 -31.40
N ILE A 36 5.63 -3.95 -31.03
CA ILE A 36 6.13 -5.28 -31.29
C ILE A 36 5.93 -5.71 -32.75
N LEU A 37 4.76 -5.45 -33.33
CA LEU A 37 4.52 -5.76 -34.73
C LEU A 37 5.39 -4.93 -35.69
N GLY A 38 5.76 -3.72 -35.32
CA GLY A 38 6.67 -2.87 -36.09
C GLY A 38 8.14 -3.31 -36.05
N LEU A 39 8.49 -4.23 -35.14
CA LEU A 39 9.83 -4.80 -35.09
C LEU A 39 9.96 -5.90 -36.16
N LYS A 40 10.98 -5.78 -37.01
CA LYS A 40 11.41 -6.95 -37.80
C LYS A 40 11.89 -7.99 -36.80
N LEU A 41 11.09 -9.01 -36.56
CA LEU A 41 11.38 -10.13 -35.65
C LEU A 41 12.47 -11.04 -36.25
N ASP A 42 13.65 -10.51 -36.48
CA ASP A 42 14.83 -11.33 -36.71
C ASP A 42 15.19 -12.07 -35.39
N LYS A 43 15.77 -13.27 -35.54
CA LYS A 43 16.14 -14.14 -34.40
C LYS A 43 17.00 -13.42 -33.31
N ASP A 44 17.55 -12.27 -33.64
CA ASP A 44 18.37 -11.43 -32.72
C ASP A 44 17.67 -10.15 -32.23
N ALA A 45 16.38 -9.95 -32.52
CA ALA A 45 15.65 -8.77 -32.07
C ALA A 45 15.61 -8.71 -30.52
N ARG A 46 16.31 -7.73 -29.94
CA ARG A 46 16.29 -7.48 -28.49
C ARG A 46 15.15 -6.54 -28.14
N ILE A 47 14.06 -7.08 -27.64
CA ILE A 47 12.96 -6.28 -27.08
C ILE A 47 13.32 -5.97 -25.63
N LYS A 48 13.49 -4.67 -25.29
CA LYS A 48 13.74 -4.24 -23.90
C LYS A 48 12.63 -4.74 -22.97
N GLY A 49 12.97 -5.66 -22.06
CA GLY A 49 12.00 -6.20 -21.09
C GLY A 49 11.53 -7.61 -21.38
N VAL A 50 11.97 -8.24 -22.49
CA VAL A 50 11.60 -9.60 -22.87
C VAL A 50 12.84 -10.49 -22.93
N SER A 51 12.73 -11.71 -22.43
CA SER A 51 13.81 -12.71 -22.58
C SER A 51 13.90 -13.14 -24.05
N LYS A 52 15.09 -13.57 -24.51
CA LYS A 52 15.30 -14.09 -25.87
C LYS A 52 14.35 -15.26 -26.21
N ILE A 53 14.05 -16.10 -25.23
CA ILE A 53 13.16 -17.26 -25.39
C ILE A 53 11.70 -16.82 -25.65
N SER A 54 11.28 -15.72 -25.03
CA SER A 54 9.91 -15.21 -25.16
C SER A 54 9.71 -14.34 -26.41
N ALA A 55 10.79 -13.80 -27.00
CA ALA A 55 10.68 -12.88 -28.13
C ALA A 55 10.06 -13.54 -29.39
N GLY A 56 10.35 -14.81 -29.65
CA GLY A 56 9.81 -15.52 -30.81
C GLY A 56 8.30 -15.76 -30.73
N ASN A 57 7.76 -15.92 -29.53
CA ASN A 57 6.35 -16.28 -29.34
C ASN A 57 5.47 -15.10 -28.89
N ILE A 58 6.07 -13.93 -28.64
CA ILE A 58 5.36 -12.79 -28.07
C ILE A 58 4.28 -12.24 -29.03
N ALA A 59 4.53 -12.24 -30.33
CA ALA A 59 3.58 -11.76 -31.33
C ALA A 59 2.31 -12.63 -31.35
N CYS A 60 2.47 -13.96 -31.37
CA CYS A 60 1.33 -14.89 -31.31
C CYS A 60 0.56 -14.72 -29.97
N GLY A 61 1.26 -14.61 -28.87
CA GLY A 61 0.65 -14.36 -27.56
C GLY A 61 -0.13 -13.06 -27.50
N LEU A 62 0.37 -11.99 -28.11
CA LEU A 62 -0.32 -10.70 -28.21
C LEU A 62 -1.60 -10.78 -29.04
N SER A 63 -1.58 -11.49 -30.18
CA SER A 63 -2.78 -11.66 -31.01
C SER A 63 -3.88 -12.42 -30.27
N ILE A 64 -3.52 -13.43 -29.45
CA ILE A 64 -4.48 -14.15 -28.61
C ILE A 64 -5.07 -13.19 -27.56
N ILE A 65 -4.24 -12.38 -26.91
CA ILE A 65 -4.68 -11.42 -25.90
C ILE A 65 -5.59 -10.36 -26.54
N GLU A 66 -5.25 -9.84 -27.70
CA GLU A 66 -6.08 -8.88 -28.44
C GLU A 66 -7.46 -9.47 -28.74
N ALA A 67 -7.51 -10.69 -29.26
CA ALA A 67 -8.77 -11.36 -29.55
C ALA A 67 -9.63 -11.54 -28.27
N LEU A 68 -9.02 -11.86 -27.12
CA LEU A 68 -9.73 -11.97 -25.85
C LEU A 68 -10.25 -10.61 -25.36
N ILE A 69 -9.44 -9.55 -25.47
CA ILE A 69 -9.83 -8.19 -25.10
C ILE A 69 -11.03 -7.74 -25.94
N ASP A 70 -11.00 -7.98 -27.25
CA ASP A 70 -12.09 -7.63 -28.16
C ASP A 70 -13.34 -8.48 -27.91
N PHE A 71 -13.17 -9.78 -27.67
CA PHE A 71 -14.30 -10.68 -27.42
C PHE A 71 -15.05 -10.35 -26.12
N PHE A 72 -14.34 -9.97 -25.06
CA PHE A 72 -14.94 -9.64 -23.76
C PHE A 72 -15.23 -8.14 -23.57
N ASP A 73 -14.91 -7.29 -24.55
CA ASP A 73 -15.05 -5.83 -24.48
C ASP A 73 -14.43 -5.24 -23.19
N VAL A 74 -13.19 -5.65 -22.88
CA VAL A 74 -12.51 -5.25 -21.64
C VAL A 74 -11.78 -3.93 -21.85
N SER A 75 -12.06 -2.94 -20.98
CA SER A 75 -11.41 -1.63 -21.00
C SER A 75 -10.09 -1.58 -20.22
N ASP A 76 -10.04 -2.31 -19.10
CA ASP A 76 -8.93 -2.32 -18.17
C ASP A 76 -8.53 -3.74 -17.75
N TYR A 77 -7.24 -3.99 -17.64
CA TYR A 77 -6.70 -5.29 -17.22
C TYR A 77 -5.53 -5.13 -16.26
N TYR A 78 -5.40 -6.14 -15.42
CA TYR A 78 -4.32 -6.19 -14.43
C TYR A 78 -3.33 -7.29 -14.80
N VAL A 79 -2.05 -6.96 -14.73
CA VAL A 79 -0.98 -7.95 -14.89
C VAL A 79 -0.86 -8.75 -13.60
N SER A 80 -0.92 -10.07 -13.69
CA SER A 80 -0.66 -10.97 -12.57
C SER A 80 0.66 -11.70 -12.78
N THR A 81 1.50 -11.73 -11.75
CA THR A 81 2.72 -12.55 -11.70
C THR A 81 2.45 -13.95 -11.12
N ALA A 82 1.24 -14.17 -10.61
CA ALA A 82 0.81 -15.48 -10.11
C ALA A 82 0.32 -16.37 -11.26
N GLY A 83 1.17 -17.27 -11.72
CA GLY A 83 0.79 -18.27 -12.73
C GLY A 83 -0.07 -19.40 -12.13
N ILE A 84 -0.70 -20.21 -13.03
CA ILE A 84 -1.56 -21.35 -12.66
C ILE A 84 -0.83 -22.35 -11.74
N SER A 85 0.43 -22.65 -12.02
CA SER A 85 1.25 -23.57 -11.20
C SER A 85 1.38 -23.10 -9.74
N ARG A 86 1.57 -21.79 -9.55
CA ARG A 86 1.64 -21.18 -8.21
C ARG A 86 0.28 -21.27 -7.50
N GLY A 87 -0.81 -21.05 -8.21
CA GLY A 87 -2.17 -21.19 -7.67
C GLY A 87 -2.49 -22.63 -7.24
N ILE A 88 -2.13 -23.62 -8.05
CA ILE A 88 -2.31 -25.04 -7.72
C ILE A 88 -1.49 -25.41 -6.48
N LEU A 89 -0.20 -25.04 -6.45
CA LEU A 89 0.66 -25.30 -5.30
C LEU A 89 0.12 -24.65 -4.03
N PHE A 90 -0.28 -23.40 -4.12
CA PHE A 90 -0.86 -22.66 -3.00
C PHE A 90 -2.14 -23.34 -2.49
N ASN A 91 -3.05 -23.72 -3.37
CA ASN A 91 -4.28 -24.42 -3.01
C ASN A 91 -4.02 -25.80 -2.35
N HIS A 92 -2.92 -26.46 -2.71
CA HIS A 92 -2.52 -27.72 -2.10
C HIS A 92 -1.89 -27.51 -0.70
N CYS A 93 -1.10 -26.45 -0.51
CA CYS A 93 -0.40 -26.17 0.74
C CYS A 93 -1.28 -25.52 1.80
N VAL A 94 -2.28 -24.74 1.40
CA VAL A 94 -3.18 -24.05 2.34
C VAL A 94 -4.46 -24.85 2.50
N GLN A 95 -4.55 -25.61 3.58
CA GLN A 95 -5.79 -26.32 3.95
C GLN A 95 -6.77 -25.32 4.55
N THR A 96 -7.75 -24.89 3.78
CA THR A 96 -8.84 -24.03 4.26
C THR A 96 -10.11 -24.86 4.40
N ALA A 97 -10.86 -24.62 5.49
CA ALA A 97 -12.09 -25.37 5.80
C ALA A 97 -13.26 -25.11 4.81
N ASN A 98 -13.14 -24.13 3.94
CA ASN A 98 -14.16 -23.78 2.93
C ASN A 98 -13.45 -23.63 1.59
N ASP A 99 -14.07 -24.04 0.51
CA ASP A 99 -13.59 -24.06 -0.90
C ASP A 99 -12.92 -22.77 -1.45
N LYS A 100 -12.64 -21.81 -0.61
CA LYS A 100 -11.89 -20.59 -0.93
C LYS A 100 -10.51 -20.65 -0.29
N PRO A 101 -9.44 -20.65 -1.07
CA PRO A 101 -8.08 -20.89 -0.58
C PRO A 101 -7.57 -19.82 0.40
N VAL A 102 -7.99 -18.57 0.30
CA VAL A 102 -7.65 -17.49 1.27
C VAL A 102 -8.75 -16.44 1.30
N GLN A 103 -9.33 -16.20 2.47
CA GLN A 103 -10.38 -15.21 2.63
C GLN A 103 -9.86 -13.76 2.60
N ASP A 104 -8.72 -13.48 3.24
CA ASP A 104 -8.05 -12.18 3.24
C ASP A 104 -6.61 -12.32 2.71
N LEU A 105 -6.49 -12.25 1.37
CA LEU A 105 -5.21 -12.37 0.69
C LEU A 105 -4.24 -11.24 1.09
N LEU A 106 -4.73 -10.02 1.32
CA LEU A 106 -3.92 -8.90 1.76
C LEU A 106 -3.43 -9.11 3.19
N GLY A 107 -4.32 -9.50 4.11
CA GLY A 107 -3.96 -9.79 5.50
C GLY A 107 -2.87 -10.85 5.58
N TYR A 108 -3.04 -11.96 4.89
CA TYR A 108 -2.02 -13.02 4.81
C TYR A 108 -0.68 -12.49 4.26
N SER A 109 -0.71 -11.71 3.18
CA SER A 109 0.50 -11.12 2.61
C SER A 109 1.20 -10.15 3.56
N LEU A 110 0.44 -9.37 4.32
CA LEU A 110 0.97 -8.45 5.33
C LEU A 110 1.61 -9.18 6.50
N GLU A 111 0.98 -10.23 7.01
CA GLU A 111 1.54 -11.05 8.09
C GLU A 111 2.86 -11.72 7.68
N VAL A 112 2.94 -12.25 6.45
CA VAL A 112 4.19 -12.83 5.91
C VAL A 112 5.28 -11.79 5.81
N ASN A 113 4.98 -10.60 5.26
CA ASN A 113 5.94 -9.50 5.15
C ASN A 113 6.35 -8.98 6.54
N GLN A 114 5.42 -8.88 7.48
CA GLN A 114 5.71 -8.48 8.85
C GLN A 114 6.71 -9.44 9.52
N LYS A 115 6.48 -10.75 9.42
CA LYS A 115 7.42 -11.77 9.94
C LYS A 115 8.80 -11.70 9.29
N PHE A 116 8.86 -11.31 8.01
CA PHE A 116 10.13 -11.18 7.29
C PHE A 116 10.91 -9.94 7.66
N TYR A 117 10.24 -8.78 7.80
CA TYR A 117 10.90 -7.50 8.05
C TYR A 117 11.03 -7.10 9.51
N GLN A 118 10.28 -7.73 10.41
CA GLN A 118 10.21 -7.34 11.82
C GLN A 118 10.54 -8.54 12.71
N GLU A 119 11.68 -8.50 13.39
CA GLU A 119 12.11 -9.57 14.30
C GLU A 119 11.35 -9.59 15.62
N ASN A 120 10.82 -8.46 16.09
CA ASN A 120 10.11 -8.32 17.34
C ASN A 120 8.72 -7.74 17.14
N GLN A 121 7.74 -8.50 17.57
CA GLN A 121 6.40 -8.20 18.08
C GLN A 121 5.81 -6.80 17.76
N ASN A 122 5.93 -6.30 16.56
CA ASN A 122 5.07 -5.21 16.17
C ASN A 122 3.68 -5.78 15.91
N ASN A 123 2.76 -5.39 16.76
CA ASN A 123 1.38 -5.78 16.67
C ASN A 123 0.67 -4.96 15.57
N GLY A 124 1.09 -5.14 14.31
CA GLY A 124 0.52 -4.39 13.18
C GLY A 124 -1.00 -4.53 13.09
N ALA A 125 -1.54 -5.67 13.52
CA ALA A 125 -2.97 -5.88 13.61
C ALA A 125 -3.61 -4.94 14.66
N HIS A 126 -3.03 -4.87 15.87
CA HIS A 126 -3.53 -4.00 16.93
C HIS A 126 -3.40 -2.50 16.58
N ILE A 127 -2.26 -2.12 16.00
CA ILE A 127 -2.08 -0.74 15.50
C ILE A 127 -3.13 -0.41 14.44
N PHE A 128 -3.45 -1.35 13.55
CA PHE A 128 -4.51 -1.16 12.58
C PHE A 128 -5.89 -1.04 13.24
N GLU A 129 -6.17 -1.82 14.29
CA GLU A 129 -7.41 -1.70 15.06
C GLU A 129 -7.56 -0.32 15.70
N LEU A 130 -6.51 0.18 16.37
CA LEU A 130 -6.49 1.52 16.95
C LEU A 130 -6.64 2.61 15.87
N ALA A 131 -5.91 2.50 14.76
CA ALA A 131 -6.03 3.42 13.64
C ALA A 131 -7.44 3.41 13.02
N MET A 132 -8.09 2.24 12.98
CA MET A 132 -9.47 2.10 12.49
C MET A 132 -10.51 2.69 13.46
N LEU A 133 -10.29 2.60 14.77
CA LEU A 133 -11.14 3.28 15.76
C LEU A 133 -11.07 4.80 15.54
N LEU A 134 -9.85 5.35 15.46
CA LEU A 134 -9.65 6.77 15.13
C LEU A 134 -10.29 7.16 13.79
N PHE A 135 -10.05 6.36 12.74
CA PHE A 135 -10.63 6.61 11.43
C PHE A 135 -12.16 6.63 11.45
N LYS A 136 -12.80 5.70 12.15
CA LYS A 136 -14.27 5.63 12.23
C LYS A 136 -14.84 6.81 13.01
N GLN A 137 -14.28 7.12 14.18
CA GLN A 137 -14.84 8.12 15.09
C GLN A 137 -14.58 9.55 14.61
N LEU A 138 -13.44 9.80 13.98
CA LEU A 138 -13.10 11.12 13.42
C LEU A 138 -13.61 11.31 11.98
N ARG A 139 -14.53 10.48 11.51
CA ARG A 139 -15.05 10.52 10.13
C ARG A 139 -15.62 11.88 9.74
N VAL A 140 -16.29 12.55 10.64
CA VAL A 140 -16.90 13.89 10.40
C VAL A 140 -15.80 14.92 10.09
N MET A 141 -14.60 14.75 10.64
CA MET A 141 -13.47 15.65 10.46
C MET A 141 -12.67 15.33 9.19
N HIS A 142 -12.24 14.08 9.05
CA HIS A 142 -11.38 13.75 7.88
C HIS A 142 -12.16 13.63 6.57
N ARG A 143 -13.43 13.22 6.60
CA ARG A 143 -14.33 13.05 5.43
C ARG A 143 -13.77 12.15 4.32
N LEU A 144 -12.85 11.24 4.67
CA LEU A 144 -12.20 10.35 3.71
C LEU A 144 -13.12 9.17 3.36
N PRO A 145 -13.18 8.75 2.08
CA PRO A 145 -13.90 7.56 1.67
C PRO A 145 -13.20 6.26 2.13
N ARG A 146 -13.96 5.16 2.13
CA ARG A 146 -13.49 3.84 2.61
C ARG A 146 -12.31 3.27 1.83
N MET A 147 -12.06 3.74 0.61
CA MET A 147 -10.92 3.28 -0.19
C MET A 147 -9.56 3.49 0.51
N TYR A 148 -9.46 4.45 1.43
CA TYR A 148 -8.23 4.71 2.19
C TYR A 148 -7.98 3.76 3.36
N ILE A 149 -8.93 2.89 3.69
CA ILE A 149 -8.76 1.87 4.75
C ILE A 149 -7.66 0.87 4.38
N LYS A 150 -7.63 0.44 3.11
CA LYS A 150 -6.62 -0.51 2.65
C LYS A 150 -5.20 0.04 2.71
N PRO A 151 -4.88 1.25 2.22
CA PRO A 151 -3.59 1.90 2.46
C PRO A 151 -3.25 2.07 3.94
N LEU A 152 -4.21 2.44 4.78
CA LEU A 152 -4.01 2.56 6.23
C LEU A 152 -3.65 1.21 6.85
N LYS A 153 -4.33 0.10 6.46
CA LYS A 153 -4.00 -1.26 6.90
C LYS A 153 -2.55 -1.61 6.54
N ILE A 154 -2.15 -1.41 5.29
CA ILE A 154 -0.79 -1.69 4.83
C ILE A 154 0.24 -0.87 5.64
N ALA A 155 -0.01 0.43 5.81
CA ALA A 155 0.87 1.32 6.56
C ALA A 155 0.99 0.90 8.03
N SER A 156 -0.10 0.50 8.68
CA SER A 156 -0.12 0.04 10.08
C SER A 156 0.70 -1.23 10.28
N TYR A 157 0.63 -2.17 9.34
CA TYR A 157 1.43 -3.41 9.43
C TYR A 157 2.90 -3.19 9.13
N MET A 158 3.25 -2.22 8.28
CA MET A 158 4.61 -2.08 7.74
C MET A 158 5.33 -0.79 8.16
N TYR A 159 4.75 0.05 9.04
CA TYR A 159 5.36 1.33 9.44
C TYR A 159 6.78 1.21 10.00
N ASN A 160 7.11 0.10 10.61
CA ASN A 160 8.42 -0.16 11.23
C ASN A 160 9.33 -1.08 10.38
N SER A 161 8.92 -1.44 9.16
CA SER A 161 9.68 -2.37 8.31
C SER A 161 11.07 -1.88 7.92
N GLY A 162 11.32 -0.56 8.03
CA GLY A 162 12.63 0.05 7.81
C GLY A 162 13.64 -0.16 8.94
N GLY A 163 13.20 -0.61 10.13
CA GLY A 163 14.07 -0.78 11.31
C GLY A 163 15.21 -1.77 11.11
N ARG A 164 15.01 -2.80 10.30
CA ARG A 164 16.07 -3.74 9.89
C ARG A 164 17.18 -3.13 9.04
N LEU A 165 16.86 -2.08 8.28
CA LEU A 165 17.82 -1.41 7.43
C LEU A 165 18.64 -0.39 8.23
N ARG A 166 17.96 0.49 8.97
CA ARG A 166 18.60 1.53 9.78
C ARG A 166 17.70 1.96 10.94
N PHE A 167 18.19 1.78 12.15
CA PHE A 167 17.44 2.15 13.36
C PHE A 167 17.03 3.64 13.39
N ASN A 168 17.93 4.54 12.99
CA ASN A 168 17.70 5.99 13.07
C ASN A 168 16.84 6.58 11.93
N LYS A 169 16.46 5.79 10.93
CA LYS A 169 15.70 6.25 9.75
C LYS A 169 14.55 5.32 9.40
N THR A 170 14.01 4.65 10.38
CA THR A 170 13.02 3.58 10.23
C THR A 170 11.86 3.95 9.32
N ARG A 171 11.25 5.13 9.49
CA ARG A 171 10.08 5.54 8.69
C ARG A 171 10.44 5.85 7.23
N LYS A 172 11.58 6.53 7.00
CA LYS A 172 12.04 6.81 5.64
C LYS A 172 12.41 5.53 4.89
N ASP A 173 12.98 4.57 5.60
CA ASP A 173 13.29 3.26 5.04
C ASP A 173 12.04 2.40 4.88
N ALA A 174 11.02 2.53 5.77
CA ALA A 174 9.71 1.89 5.59
C ALA A 174 9.03 2.34 4.30
N PHE A 175 9.09 3.63 3.94
CA PHE A 175 8.61 4.13 2.65
C PHE A 175 9.19 3.31 1.48
N ASN A 176 10.51 3.11 1.46
CA ASN A 176 11.17 2.36 0.40
C ASN A 176 10.82 0.86 0.44
N VAL A 177 10.76 0.27 1.64
CA VAL A 177 10.38 -1.14 1.81
C VAL A 177 8.97 -1.38 1.26
N ILE A 178 7.99 -0.56 1.64
CA ILE A 178 6.60 -0.70 1.18
C ILE A 178 6.51 -0.55 -0.34
N LEU A 179 7.21 0.45 -0.93
CA LEU A 179 7.22 0.67 -2.37
C LEU A 179 7.78 -0.49 -3.20
N HIS A 180 8.64 -1.33 -2.61
CA HIS A 180 9.27 -2.45 -3.30
C HIS A 180 8.74 -3.81 -2.81
N SER A 181 7.73 -3.81 -1.93
CA SER A 181 7.10 -5.03 -1.43
C SER A 181 6.03 -5.52 -2.41
N GLU A 182 6.10 -6.80 -2.76
CA GLU A 182 5.05 -7.48 -3.52
C GLU A 182 3.91 -7.87 -2.57
N LEU A 183 2.93 -6.99 -2.39
CA LEU A 183 1.76 -7.24 -1.57
C LEU A 183 0.62 -7.80 -2.42
N CYS A 184 0.25 -9.04 -2.16
CA CYS A 184 -0.92 -9.64 -2.80
C CYS A 184 -2.20 -8.97 -2.30
N GLY A 185 -3.12 -8.67 -3.23
CA GLY A 185 -4.39 -8.01 -2.90
C GLY A 185 -4.31 -6.48 -2.75
N ALA A 186 -3.15 -5.86 -2.98
CA ALA A 186 -2.97 -4.41 -3.01
C ALA A 186 -2.79 -3.90 -4.44
N SER A 187 -3.43 -2.79 -4.79
CA SER A 187 -3.16 -2.07 -6.03
C SER A 187 -1.90 -1.21 -5.91
N HIS A 188 -1.33 -0.79 -7.02
CA HIS A 188 -0.20 0.14 -7.03
C HIS A 188 -0.52 1.46 -6.31
N LYS A 189 -1.78 1.93 -6.43
CA LYS A 189 -2.26 3.10 -5.69
C LYS A 189 -2.24 2.85 -4.18
N ASP A 190 -2.74 1.70 -3.71
CA ASP A 190 -2.73 1.35 -2.30
C ASP A 190 -1.31 1.31 -1.74
N ILE A 191 -0.35 0.75 -2.49
CA ILE A 191 1.06 0.65 -2.09
C ILE A 191 1.69 2.03 -1.98
N VAL A 192 1.50 2.91 -2.98
CA VAL A 192 2.05 4.27 -2.95
C VAL A 192 1.47 5.08 -1.80
N LEU A 193 0.15 5.03 -1.61
CA LEU A 193 -0.50 5.72 -0.50
C LEU A 193 0.02 5.22 0.85
N ALA A 194 0.11 3.91 1.04
CA ALA A 194 0.62 3.31 2.26
C ALA A 194 2.07 3.69 2.55
N ALA A 195 2.93 3.72 1.52
CA ALA A 195 4.31 4.14 1.64
C ALA A 195 4.42 5.59 2.12
N PHE A 196 3.63 6.50 1.56
CA PHE A 196 3.59 7.89 2.01
C PHE A 196 3.04 8.02 3.42
N ILE A 197 1.96 7.30 3.78
CA ILE A 197 1.37 7.32 5.13
C ILE A 197 2.40 6.85 6.17
N ALA A 198 3.07 5.73 5.93
CA ALA A 198 4.08 5.19 6.85
C ALA A 198 5.37 6.01 6.89
N GLY A 199 5.77 6.60 5.75
CA GLY A 199 7.00 7.36 5.60
C GLY A 199 6.91 8.80 6.10
N THR A 200 5.71 9.37 6.25
CA THR A 200 5.52 10.75 6.71
C THR A 200 5.60 10.79 8.23
N GLN A 201 6.67 11.35 8.78
CA GLN A 201 6.87 11.45 10.22
C GLN A 201 6.14 12.68 10.79
N TYR A 202 6.25 13.81 10.11
CA TYR A 202 5.58 15.07 10.46
C TYR A 202 4.87 15.64 9.24
N ALA A 203 3.79 16.37 9.44
CA ALA A 203 3.00 16.93 8.35
C ALA A 203 3.83 17.86 7.42
N ASP A 204 4.84 18.52 7.97
CA ASP A 204 5.72 19.44 7.24
C ASP A 204 6.85 18.74 6.48
N GLU A 205 7.15 17.47 6.79
CA GLU A 205 8.22 16.69 6.13
C GLU A 205 7.77 16.00 4.85
N PHE A 206 6.55 16.25 4.42
CA PHE A 206 6.05 15.66 3.19
C PHE A 206 6.86 16.12 1.97
N SER A 207 7.52 15.18 1.30
CA SER A 207 8.37 15.49 0.15
C SER A 207 7.55 15.65 -1.15
N LEU A 208 7.28 16.89 -1.53
CA LEU A 208 6.63 17.20 -2.80
C LEU A 208 7.41 16.68 -4.02
N SER A 209 8.75 16.66 -3.95
CA SER A 209 9.59 16.13 -5.03
C SER A 209 9.41 14.61 -5.22
N GLN A 210 9.22 13.87 -4.13
CA GLN A 210 8.86 12.45 -4.20
C GLN A 210 7.45 12.27 -4.74
N TRP A 211 6.49 13.10 -4.28
CA TRP A 211 5.10 13.05 -4.73
C TRP A 211 4.96 13.21 -6.24
N VAL A 212 5.63 14.20 -6.83
CA VAL A 212 5.59 14.46 -8.28
C VAL A 212 5.95 13.22 -9.10
N ARG A 213 6.82 12.35 -8.58
CA ARG A 213 7.23 11.10 -9.25
C ARG A 213 6.06 10.12 -9.43
N TYR A 214 5.06 10.17 -8.56
CA TYR A 214 3.94 9.21 -8.54
C TYR A 214 2.62 9.81 -9.04
N LYS A 215 2.63 10.99 -9.68
CA LYS A 215 1.43 11.68 -10.20
C LYS A 215 0.57 10.84 -11.14
N ASP A 216 1.15 9.87 -11.83
CA ASP A 216 0.40 8.96 -12.71
C ASP A 216 -0.41 7.90 -11.93
N ILE A 217 -0.17 7.76 -10.62
CA ILE A 217 -0.80 6.75 -9.75
C ILE A 217 -1.74 7.39 -8.74
N VAL A 218 -1.37 8.57 -8.23
CA VAL A 218 -2.04 9.29 -7.14
C VAL A 218 -2.40 10.71 -7.57
N ASN A 219 -3.42 11.29 -6.97
CA ASN A 219 -3.94 12.63 -7.28
C ASN A 219 -3.83 13.59 -6.09
N ASP A 220 -4.21 14.86 -6.29
CA ASP A 220 -4.08 15.88 -5.26
C ASP A 220 -5.00 15.67 -4.05
N ASP A 221 -6.16 15.01 -4.22
CA ASP A 221 -7.03 14.62 -3.09
C ASP A 221 -6.33 13.59 -2.20
N ASP A 222 -5.56 12.67 -2.80
CA ASP A 222 -4.78 11.68 -2.09
C ASP A 222 -3.71 12.33 -1.20
N LEU A 223 -3.17 13.50 -1.59
CA LEU A 223 -2.20 14.23 -0.79
C LEU A 223 -2.77 14.68 0.56
N GLN A 224 -3.99 15.20 0.56
CA GLN A 224 -4.67 15.60 1.79
C GLN A 224 -5.03 14.38 2.64
N ALA A 225 -5.45 13.30 1.99
CA ALA A 225 -5.74 12.04 2.67
C ALA A 225 -4.50 11.47 3.38
N ILE A 226 -3.34 11.47 2.72
CA ILE A 226 -2.08 11.00 3.30
C ILE A 226 -1.73 11.77 4.57
N LYS A 227 -1.80 13.11 4.56
CA LYS A 227 -1.50 13.92 5.75
C LYS A 227 -2.40 13.57 6.93
N LYS A 228 -3.70 13.43 6.69
CA LYS A 228 -4.67 13.04 7.72
C LYS A 228 -4.38 11.65 8.28
N LEU A 229 -4.15 10.68 7.39
CA LEU A 229 -3.90 9.28 7.77
C LEU A 229 -2.55 9.09 8.47
N ALA A 230 -1.52 9.85 8.08
CA ALA A 230 -0.22 9.81 8.74
C ALA A 230 -0.30 10.27 10.20
N VAL A 231 -1.08 11.31 10.49
CA VAL A 231 -1.32 11.77 11.86
C VAL A 231 -2.09 10.72 12.67
N LEU A 232 -3.15 10.12 12.09
CA LEU A 232 -3.90 9.05 12.77
C LEU A 232 -3.02 7.83 13.04
N LEU A 233 -2.20 7.43 12.06
CA LEU A 233 -1.25 6.32 12.23
C LEU A 233 -0.20 6.64 13.30
N ARG A 234 0.29 7.89 13.37
CA ARG A 234 1.25 8.31 14.40
C ARG A 234 0.67 8.18 15.79
N ILE A 235 -0.57 8.62 16.00
CA ILE A 235 -1.26 8.48 17.29
C ILE A 235 -1.43 6.98 17.62
N ALA A 236 -1.92 6.17 16.68
CA ALA A 236 -2.11 4.73 16.88
C ALA A 236 -0.79 3.99 17.19
N THR A 237 0.31 4.34 16.51
CA THR A 237 1.62 3.74 16.79
C THR A 237 2.21 4.19 18.12
N SER A 238 1.89 5.40 18.59
CA SER A 238 2.29 5.88 19.93
C SER A 238 1.54 5.15 21.03
N PHE A 239 0.26 4.85 20.82
CA PHE A 239 -0.57 4.09 21.76
C PHE A 239 -0.15 2.62 21.94
N ASP A 240 0.56 2.05 20.98
CA ASP A 240 1.13 0.69 21.10
C ASP A 240 2.64 0.68 20.87
N CYS A 241 3.34 1.69 21.39
CA CYS A 241 4.80 1.83 21.20
C CYS A 241 5.61 0.69 21.82
N ALA A 242 5.09 0.09 22.89
CA ALA A 242 5.69 -1.08 23.55
C ALA A 242 5.30 -2.42 22.89
N GLY A 243 4.34 -2.44 21.96
CA GLY A 243 3.85 -3.63 21.27
C GLY A 243 3.12 -4.62 22.18
N GLN A 244 2.55 -4.14 23.29
CA GLN A 244 1.89 -5.00 24.31
C GLN A 244 0.37 -5.03 24.16
N GLY A 245 -0.23 -4.17 23.34
CA GLY A 245 -1.68 -4.11 23.16
C GLY A 245 -2.43 -3.64 24.41
N ASN A 246 -1.84 -2.75 25.20
CA ASN A 246 -2.39 -2.30 26.48
C ASN A 246 -3.69 -1.52 26.36
N ILE A 247 -3.90 -0.81 25.26
CA ILE A 247 -5.08 -0.01 24.99
C ILE A 247 -6.08 -0.86 24.19
N SER A 248 -7.22 -1.14 24.81
CA SER A 248 -8.25 -2.02 24.23
C SER A 248 -9.29 -1.26 23.40
N ASP A 249 -9.53 0.01 23.69
CA ASP A 249 -10.53 0.84 22.99
C ASP A 249 -10.16 2.33 23.05
N ILE A 250 -10.73 3.10 22.12
CA ILE A 250 -10.53 4.55 22.01
C ILE A 250 -11.91 5.19 21.80
N ILE A 251 -12.18 6.25 22.55
CA ILE A 251 -13.40 7.05 22.41
C ILE A 251 -13.01 8.49 22.07
N CYS A 252 -13.54 9.03 20.96
CA CYS A 252 -13.23 10.38 20.51
C CYS A 252 -14.45 11.29 20.65
N ASP A 253 -14.31 12.37 21.42
CA ASP A 253 -15.29 13.44 21.54
C ASP A 253 -14.84 14.64 20.71
N VAL A 254 -15.59 14.97 19.65
CA VAL A 254 -15.31 16.14 18.80
C VAL A 254 -16.09 17.32 19.31
N LEU A 255 -15.39 18.28 19.92
CA LEU A 255 -15.94 19.54 20.42
C LEU A 255 -15.73 20.67 19.41
N GLY A 256 -16.16 21.91 19.74
CA GLY A 256 -16.01 23.06 18.84
C GLY A 256 -14.59 23.21 18.28
N ASP A 257 -13.61 23.53 19.13
CA ASP A 257 -12.22 23.78 18.72
C ASP A 257 -11.24 22.70 19.17
N SER A 258 -11.71 21.65 19.82
CA SER A 258 -10.87 20.56 20.34
C SER A 258 -11.43 19.18 20.03
N VAL A 259 -10.56 18.20 20.10
CA VAL A 259 -10.88 16.77 20.05
C VAL A 259 -10.27 16.13 21.27
N ILE A 260 -11.09 15.46 22.06
CA ILE A 260 -10.65 14.69 23.22
C ILE A 260 -10.63 13.21 22.82
N ILE A 261 -9.47 12.58 22.95
CA ILE A 261 -9.31 11.14 22.74
C ILE A 261 -9.12 10.51 24.12
N LYS A 262 -10.11 9.70 24.51
CA LYS A 262 -10.09 8.90 25.73
C LYS A 262 -9.66 7.48 25.41
N THR A 263 -8.73 6.95 26.16
CA THR A 263 -8.22 5.59 25.99
C THR A 263 -8.75 4.68 27.08
N VAL A 264 -9.03 3.43 26.75
CA VAL A 264 -9.42 2.37 27.70
C VAL A 264 -8.26 1.39 27.83
N ALA A 265 -7.62 1.39 28.99
CA ALA A 265 -6.49 0.53 29.27
C ALA A 265 -6.62 -0.10 30.67
N SER A 266 -6.05 -1.30 30.86
CA SER A 266 -6.02 -2.00 32.15
C SER A 266 -4.76 -1.76 32.96
N VAL A 267 -3.78 -1.06 32.38
CA VAL A 267 -2.47 -0.75 33.00
C VAL A 267 -2.17 0.75 32.84
N ASP A 268 -1.13 1.22 33.52
CA ASP A 268 -0.65 2.58 33.35
C ASP A 268 -0.06 2.79 31.94
N ILE A 269 -0.59 3.78 31.23
CA ILE A 269 -0.22 4.15 29.86
C ILE A 269 0.29 5.60 29.75
N ALA A 270 0.79 6.16 30.84
CA ALA A 270 1.27 7.55 30.87
C ALA A 270 2.38 7.81 29.83
N PHE A 271 3.21 6.81 29.53
CA PHE A 271 4.26 6.92 28.53
C PHE A 271 3.68 6.98 27.10
N GLU A 272 2.72 6.11 26.78
CA GLU A 272 2.00 6.06 25.51
C GLU A 272 1.25 7.36 25.25
N LEU A 273 0.55 7.89 26.24
CA LEU A 273 -0.15 9.18 26.14
C LEU A 273 0.83 10.34 25.92
N LYS A 274 1.96 10.36 26.64
CA LYS A 274 3.01 11.36 26.44
C LYS A 274 3.58 11.30 25.02
N LEU A 275 3.85 10.13 24.50
CA LEU A 275 4.36 9.96 23.14
C LEU A 275 3.31 10.36 22.08
N ALA A 276 2.04 10.04 22.32
CA ALA A 276 0.96 10.42 21.43
C ALA A 276 0.71 11.95 21.44
N SER A 277 0.93 12.64 22.57
CA SER A 277 0.80 14.10 22.67
C SER A 277 1.79 14.86 21.77
N GLU A 278 2.91 14.24 21.39
CA GLU A 278 3.83 14.84 20.41
C GLU A 278 3.19 15.01 19.01
N ALA A 279 2.07 14.36 18.75
CA ALA A 279 1.31 14.52 17.50
C ALA A 279 0.36 15.73 17.51
N GLU A 280 0.19 16.44 18.64
CA GLU A 280 -0.76 17.55 18.81
C GLU A 280 -0.56 18.65 17.76
N SER A 281 0.68 19.09 17.56
CA SER A 281 0.99 20.16 16.61
C SER A 281 0.62 19.78 15.17
N ASP A 282 0.89 18.54 14.77
CA ASP A 282 0.55 18.04 13.43
C ASP A 282 -0.94 17.79 13.31
N PHE A 283 -1.60 17.31 14.36
CA PHE A 283 -3.05 17.17 14.41
C PHE A 283 -3.73 18.52 14.20
N LYS A 284 -3.29 19.55 14.90
CA LYS A 284 -3.82 20.92 14.77
C LYS A 284 -3.61 21.49 13.36
N LYS A 285 -2.44 21.27 12.74
CA LYS A 285 -2.17 21.70 11.35
C LYS A 285 -3.08 21.04 10.33
N VAL A 286 -3.40 19.76 10.54
CA VAL A 286 -4.13 18.93 9.54
C VAL A 286 -5.64 19.00 9.75
N PHE A 287 -6.11 19.06 11.00
CA PHE A 287 -7.53 19.03 11.36
C PHE A 287 -8.10 20.35 11.84
N GLU A 288 -7.24 21.38 12.00
CA GLU A 288 -7.62 22.71 12.48
C GLU A 288 -8.25 22.72 13.89
N LYS A 289 -7.95 21.69 14.69
CA LYS A 289 -8.45 21.52 16.07
C LYS A 289 -7.31 21.11 16.99
N SER A 290 -7.40 21.53 18.26
CA SER A 290 -6.50 21.05 19.31
C SER A 290 -6.79 19.59 19.66
N LEU A 291 -5.77 18.86 20.10
CA LEU A 291 -5.87 17.48 20.52
C LEU A 291 -5.66 17.40 22.05
N GLU A 292 -6.54 16.73 22.75
CA GLU A 292 -6.42 16.39 24.16
C GLU A 292 -6.47 14.87 24.31
N LEU A 293 -5.57 14.31 25.12
CA LEU A 293 -5.46 12.87 25.36
C LEU A 293 -5.72 12.58 26.84
N LEU A 294 -6.62 11.61 27.12
CA LEU A 294 -7.03 11.21 28.46
C LEU A 294 -6.98 9.69 28.63
#